data_4f84292bbefec0b3fb17d78356ca01e8
#
_entry.id   4f84292bbefec0b3fb17d78356ca01e8
#
_cell.length_a   1.000
_cell.length_b   1.000
_cell.length_c   1.000
_cell.angle_alpha   90.00
_cell.angle_beta   90.00
_cell.angle_gamma   90.00
#
_symmetry.space_group_name_H-M   'P 1'
#
loop_
_entity.id
_entity.type
_entity.pdbx_description
1 polymer ?
#
loop_
_entity_poly.entity_id
_entity_poly.type
_entity_poly.pdbx_seq_one_letter_code
_entity_poly.pdbx_strand_id
1 'polypeptide(L)'
;AVPNELDQLLGELGGSGINAFTSYDETVYHNTFPASQIDAWLALYAERFREPVFRLFPTELEAVYEEKNSAIDVTGYELYRGFMRGAFPGHPYGNNDILGEVADLKRPSLRAMRAYFERYYVPGNMALVLAGDLDPAQAWPRIEAEFGAWKPGADPSPPQFGIEPFASDQRVRARATPIRVGAIAYR
;
A
#
# COMPACT_ATOMS: atom_id res chain seq x y z
N ALA A 1 -13.27 -15.19 -9.83
CA ALA A 1 -13.51 -13.85 -9.29
C ALA A 1 -14.19 -13.02 -10.38
N VAL A 2 -15.19 -12.27 -9.99
CA VAL A 2 -15.81 -11.26 -10.84
C VAL A 2 -14.95 -10.00 -10.73
N PRO A 3 -14.63 -9.29 -11.83
CA PRO A 3 -13.92 -8.03 -11.75
C PRO A 3 -14.67 -7.05 -10.83
N ASN A 4 -13.96 -6.37 -9.94
CA ASN A 4 -14.52 -5.41 -8.98
C ASN A 4 -15.60 -5.99 -8.04
N GLU A 5 -15.59 -7.28 -7.79
CA GLU A 5 -16.58 -7.96 -6.94
C GLU A 5 -16.63 -7.35 -5.53
N LEU A 6 -15.49 -7.02 -4.95
CA LEU A 6 -15.41 -6.37 -3.64
C LEU A 6 -16.11 -5.01 -3.64
N ASP A 7 -15.85 -4.19 -4.66
CA ASP A 7 -16.45 -2.86 -4.77
C ASP A 7 -17.96 -2.94 -4.97
N GLN A 8 -18.45 -3.94 -5.72
CA GLN A 8 -19.87 -4.21 -5.87
C GLN A 8 -20.50 -4.61 -4.54
N LEU A 9 -19.91 -5.57 -3.82
CA LEU A 9 -20.41 -6.02 -2.52
C LEU A 9 -20.41 -4.89 -1.49
N LEU A 10 -19.35 -4.08 -1.43
CA LEU A 10 -19.29 -2.91 -0.55
C LEU A 10 -20.36 -1.88 -0.94
N GLY A 11 -20.60 -1.66 -2.23
CA GLY A 11 -21.66 -0.78 -2.73
C GLY A 11 -23.06 -1.28 -2.35
N GLU A 12 -23.34 -2.58 -2.43
CA GLU A 12 -24.60 -3.20 -1.99
C GLU A 12 -24.83 -3.04 -0.49
N LEU A 13 -23.76 -3.00 0.31
CA LEU A 13 -23.82 -2.67 1.74
C LEU A 13 -24.02 -1.16 2.01
N GLY A 14 -24.14 -0.34 0.96
CA GLY A 14 -24.20 1.12 1.09
C GLY A 14 -22.87 1.78 1.35
N GLY A 15 -21.77 1.09 1.04
CA GLY A 15 -20.40 1.61 1.16
C GLY A 15 -20.08 2.65 0.09
N SER A 16 -19.16 3.53 0.42
CA SER A 16 -18.67 4.57 -0.50
C SER A 16 -17.21 4.93 -0.18
N GLY A 17 -16.56 5.68 -1.07
CA GLY A 17 -15.18 6.11 -0.88
C GLY A 17 -14.18 4.94 -0.82
N ILE A 18 -14.49 3.85 -1.53
CA ILE A 18 -13.63 2.66 -1.58
C ILE A 18 -12.34 3.03 -2.30
N ASN A 19 -11.22 2.91 -1.61
CA ASN A 19 -9.93 3.21 -2.18
C ASN A 19 -8.81 2.51 -1.39
N ALA A 20 -7.60 2.55 -1.92
CA ALA A 20 -6.39 2.11 -1.24
C ALA A 20 -5.21 2.97 -1.68
N PHE A 21 -4.23 3.14 -0.81
CA PHE A 21 -2.96 3.74 -1.17
C PHE A 21 -1.79 2.98 -0.55
N THR A 22 -0.64 3.08 -1.18
CA THR A 22 0.62 2.52 -0.68
C THR A 22 1.63 3.65 -0.51
N SER A 23 2.29 3.67 0.65
CA SER A 23 3.48 4.48 0.91
C SER A 23 4.72 3.60 1.06
N TYR A 24 5.83 4.15 1.52
CA TYR A 24 7.05 3.37 1.76
C TYR A 24 6.90 2.35 2.89
N ASP A 25 6.08 2.63 3.88
CA ASP A 25 6.00 1.86 5.12
C ASP A 25 4.65 1.20 5.35
N GLU A 26 3.63 1.56 4.58
CA GLU A 26 2.27 1.07 4.77
C GLU A 26 1.47 0.93 3.48
N THR A 27 0.50 0.05 3.50
CA THR A 27 -0.62 0.01 2.55
C THR A 27 -1.92 0.14 3.33
N VAL A 28 -2.73 1.12 2.98
CA VAL A 28 -4.00 1.41 3.64
C VAL A 28 -5.15 1.14 2.69
N TYR A 29 -6.11 0.36 3.13
CA TYR A 29 -7.38 0.10 2.46
C TYR A 29 -8.47 0.80 3.27
N HIS A 30 -9.25 1.65 2.64
CA HIS A 30 -10.27 2.42 3.34
C HIS A 30 -11.56 2.56 2.56
N ASN A 31 -12.64 2.69 3.27
CA ASN A 31 -13.96 3.03 2.75
C ASN A 31 -14.86 3.51 3.89
N THR A 32 -16.03 4.06 3.52
CA THR A 32 -17.10 4.39 4.45
C THR A 32 -18.24 3.41 4.26
N PHE A 33 -18.92 3.04 5.33
CA PHE A 33 -20.09 2.15 5.31
C PHE A 33 -21.08 2.53 6.43
N PRO A 34 -22.38 2.22 6.29
CA PRO A 34 -23.36 2.46 7.34
C PRO A 34 -23.07 1.63 8.60
N ALA A 35 -23.16 2.23 9.79
CA ALA A 35 -22.88 1.55 11.06
C ALA A 35 -23.72 0.27 11.26
N SER A 36 -24.93 0.23 10.69
CA SER A 36 -25.79 -0.97 10.71
C SER A 36 -25.25 -2.17 9.94
N GLN A 37 -24.24 -1.97 9.08
CA GLN A 37 -23.65 -3.00 8.23
C GLN A 37 -22.30 -3.52 8.75
N ILE A 38 -21.96 -3.21 10.00
CA ILE A 38 -20.66 -3.55 10.58
C ILE A 38 -20.36 -5.05 10.50
N ASP A 39 -21.32 -5.92 10.74
CA ASP A 39 -21.11 -7.38 10.71
C ASP A 39 -20.77 -7.87 9.31
N ALA A 40 -21.53 -7.44 8.30
CA ALA A 40 -21.30 -7.80 6.91
C ALA A 40 -19.96 -7.22 6.40
N TRP A 41 -19.63 -5.99 6.82
CA TRP A 41 -18.36 -5.36 6.47
C TRP A 41 -17.17 -6.11 7.09
N LEU A 42 -17.23 -6.47 8.37
CA LEU A 42 -16.19 -7.23 9.06
C LEU A 42 -15.96 -8.59 8.40
N ALA A 43 -17.04 -9.33 8.10
CA ALA A 43 -16.96 -10.61 7.42
C ALA A 43 -16.30 -10.50 6.04
N LEU A 44 -16.70 -9.49 5.25
CA LEU A 44 -16.15 -9.25 3.92
C LEU A 44 -14.65 -8.92 3.96
N TYR A 45 -14.23 -8.06 4.89
CA TYR A 45 -12.81 -7.71 5.05
C TYR A 45 -11.99 -8.86 5.64
N ALA A 46 -12.54 -9.65 6.55
CA ALA A 46 -11.89 -10.85 7.06
C ALA A 46 -11.61 -11.85 5.93
N GLU A 47 -12.60 -12.12 5.07
CA GLU A 47 -12.46 -12.99 3.90
C GLU A 47 -11.40 -12.47 2.93
N ARG A 48 -11.45 -11.18 2.59
CA ARG A 48 -10.51 -10.52 1.69
C ARG A 48 -9.05 -10.79 2.04
N PHE A 49 -8.70 -10.70 3.31
CA PHE A 49 -7.32 -10.84 3.77
C PHE A 49 -6.94 -12.27 4.17
N ARG A 50 -7.92 -13.11 4.50
CA ARG A 50 -7.68 -14.52 4.84
C ARG A 50 -7.40 -15.37 3.61
N GLU A 51 -8.16 -15.17 2.53
CA GLU A 51 -8.09 -15.97 1.32
C GLU A 51 -7.99 -15.10 0.05
N PRO A 52 -6.87 -14.38 -0.16
CA PRO A 52 -6.73 -13.48 -1.29
C PRO A 52 -6.76 -14.23 -2.62
N VAL A 53 -7.48 -13.69 -3.59
CA VAL A 53 -7.63 -14.24 -4.93
C VAL A 53 -6.81 -13.42 -5.92
N PHE A 54 -5.77 -14.00 -6.52
CA PHE A 54 -4.87 -13.35 -7.47
C PHE A 54 -5.20 -13.66 -8.95
N ARG A 55 -6.45 -13.95 -9.28
CA ARG A 55 -6.84 -14.38 -10.64
C ARG A 55 -6.68 -13.31 -11.71
N LEU A 56 -6.88 -12.06 -11.35
CA LEU A 56 -6.79 -10.92 -12.26
C LEU A 56 -5.41 -10.25 -12.26
N PHE A 57 -4.41 -10.90 -11.70
CA PHE A 57 -3.08 -10.36 -11.55
C PHE A 57 -2.47 -9.77 -12.84
N PRO A 58 -2.55 -10.41 -14.03
CA PRO A 58 -2.03 -9.80 -15.24
C PRO A 58 -2.73 -8.49 -15.63
N THR A 59 -4.05 -8.43 -15.53
CA THR A 59 -4.84 -7.24 -15.86
C THR A 59 -4.57 -6.10 -14.90
N GLU A 60 -4.51 -6.38 -13.60
CA GLU A 60 -4.16 -5.39 -12.57
C GLU A 60 -2.74 -4.86 -12.75
N LEU A 61 -1.81 -5.72 -13.17
CA LEU A 61 -0.45 -5.30 -13.47
C LEU A 61 -0.36 -4.35 -14.65
N GLU A 62 -1.18 -4.55 -15.69
CA GLU A 62 -1.29 -3.61 -16.82
C GLU A 62 -1.79 -2.24 -16.33
N ALA A 63 -2.77 -2.22 -15.42
CA ALA A 63 -3.26 -0.97 -14.81
C ALA A 63 -2.14 -0.24 -14.03
N VAL A 64 -1.38 -0.97 -13.22
CA VAL A 64 -0.23 -0.41 -12.47
C VAL A 64 0.86 0.10 -13.43
N TYR A 65 1.09 -0.59 -14.55
CA TYR A 65 2.05 -0.16 -15.56
C TYR A 65 1.62 1.16 -16.24
N GLU A 66 0.33 1.31 -16.56
CA GLU A 66 -0.21 2.56 -17.11
C GLU A 66 -0.20 3.70 -16.07
N GLU A 67 -0.46 3.40 -14.81
CA GLU A 67 -0.31 4.37 -13.73
C GLU A 67 1.14 4.85 -13.60
N LYS A 68 2.10 3.93 -13.71
CA LYS A 68 3.52 4.26 -13.73
C LYS A 68 3.89 5.16 -14.90
N ASN A 69 3.40 4.85 -16.10
CA ASN A 69 3.63 5.68 -17.28
C ASN A 69 3.07 7.09 -17.08
N SER A 70 1.85 7.19 -16.57
CA SER A 70 1.22 8.48 -16.26
C SER A 70 1.99 9.27 -15.20
N ALA A 71 2.52 8.59 -14.17
CA ALA A 71 3.31 9.23 -13.11
C ALA A 71 4.63 9.80 -13.66
N ILE A 72 5.31 9.07 -14.54
CA ILE A 72 6.57 9.52 -15.17
C ILE A 72 6.37 10.81 -15.99
N ASP A 73 5.21 10.98 -16.60
CA ASP A 73 4.88 12.17 -17.39
C ASP A 73 4.64 13.42 -16.51
N VAL A 74 4.44 13.24 -15.20
CA VAL A 74 4.32 14.36 -14.26
C VAL A 74 5.70 14.94 -13.95
N THR A 75 5.92 16.19 -14.28
CA THR A 75 7.22 16.89 -14.09
C THR A 75 7.77 16.77 -12.66
N GLY A 76 6.91 16.79 -11.64
CA GLY A 76 7.30 16.66 -10.23
C GLY A 76 7.83 15.28 -9.83
N TYR A 77 7.46 14.24 -10.56
CA TYR A 77 7.81 12.87 -10.22
C TYR A 77 9.33 12.61 -10.25
N GLU A 78 9.98 12.95 -11.34
CA GLU A 78 11.44 12.79 -11.46
C GLU A 78 12.23 13.73 -10.55
N LEU A 79 11.69 14.91 -10.26
CA LEU A 79 12.28 15.81 -9.26
C LEU A 79 12.22 15.21 -7.87
N TYR A 80 11.06 14.67 -7.48
CA TYR A 80 10.89 13.99 -6.20
C TYR A 80 11.80 12.76 -6.08
N ARG A 81 11.87 11.90 -7.10
CA ARG A 81 12.77 10.75 -7.14
C ARG A 81 14.24 11.16 -7.02
N GLY A 82 14.64 12.21 -7.73
CA GLY A 82 16.00 12.77 -7.63
C GLY A 82 16.31 13.30 -6.24
N PHE A 83 15.36 13.99 -5.62
CA PHE A 83 15.48 14.48 -4.26
C PHE A 83 15.62 13.33 -3.26
N MET A 84 14.76 12.32 -3.32
CA MET A 84 14.79 11.16 -2.42
C MET A 84 16.09 10.36 -2.57
N ARG A 85 16.59 10.15 -3.78
CA ARG A 85 17.90 9.51 -4.01
C ARG A 85 19.05 10.28 -3.36
N GLY A 86 19.01 11.60 -3.41
CA GLY A 86 20.01 12.45 -2.78
C GLY A 86 19.87 12.51 -1.26
N ALA A 87 18.63 12.58 -0.78
CA ALA A 87 18.34 12.63 0.64
C ALA A 87 18.56 11.29 1.36
N PHE A 88 18.35 10.15 0.69
CA PHE A 88 18.43 8.81 1.29
C PHE A 88 19.30 7.85 0.46
N PRO A 89 20.59 8.14 0.23
CA PRO A 89 21.46 7.26 -0.53
C PRO A 89 21.63 5.92 0.21
N GLY A 90 21.43 4.80 -0.50
CA GLY A 90 21.54 3.47 0.08
C GLY A 90 20.33 3.00 0.89
N HIS A 91 19.40 3.88 1.18
CA HIS A 91 18.14 3.55 1.88
C HIS A 91 17.01 3.22 0.90
N PRO A 92 16.05 2.35 1.23
CA PRO A 92 14.91 2.06 0.37
C PRO A 92 14.14 3.30 -0.08
N TYR A 93 14.00 4.32 0.75
CA TYR A 93 13.32 5.58 0.39
C TYR A 93 13.96 6.29 -0.80
N GLY A 94 15.27 6.15 -0.97
CA GLY A 94 15.97 6.73 -2.12
C GLY A 94 16.12 5.78 -3.30
N ASN A 95 16.15 4.48 -3.05
CA ASN A 95 16.46 3.49 -4.07
C ASN A 95 15.22 2.84 -4.69
N ASN A 96 14.13 2.74 -3.94
CA ASN A 96 12.91 2.06 -4.40
C ASN A 96 11.86 3.08 -4.84
N ASP A 97 11.09 2.70 -5.84
CA ASP A 97 9.91 3.41 -6.26
C ASP A 97 8.66 2.67 -5.79
N ILE A 98 7.67 3.39 -5.24
CA ILE A 98 6.44 2.78 -4.73
C ILE A 98 5.68 2.03 -5.84
N LEU A 99 5.66 2.59 -7.06
CA LEU A 99 5.06 1.95 -8.23
C LEU A 99 5.93 0.85 -8.83
N GLY A 100 7.13 0.63 -8.29
CA GLY A 100 8.10 -0.30 -8.84
C GLY A 100 8.88 0.24 -10.04
N GLU A 101 9.89 -0.49 -10.46
CA GLU A 101 10.63 -0.17 -11.67
C GLU A 101 9.95 -0.81 -12.89
N VAL A 102 10.02 -0.14 -14.02
CA VAL A 102 9.41 -0.61 -15.30
C VAL A 102 9.86 -2.02 -15.66
N ALA A 103 11.12 -2.35 -15.37
CA ALA A 103 11.68 -3.68 -15.65
C ALA A 103 11.01 -4.78 -14.81
N ASP A 104 10.68 -4.47 -13.56
CA ASP A 104 10.01 -5.41 -12.63
C ASP A 104 8.54 -5.60 -13.02
N LEU A 105 7.86 -4.51 -13.39
CA LEU A 105 6.48 -4.57 -13.87
C LEU A 105 6.33 -5.39 -15.17
N LYS A 106 7.35 -5.42 -16.01
CA LYS A 106 7.38 -6.25 -17.23
C LYS A 106 7.69 -7.72 -16.99
N ARG A 107 8.14 -8.09 -15.79
CA ARG A 107 8.49 -9.48 -15.43
C ARG A 107 7.83 -9.88 -14.12
N PRO A 108 6.51 -9.84 -14.05
CA PRO A 108 5.78 -10.11 -12.82
C PRO A 108 5.97 -11.56 -12.37
N SER A 109 6.00 -11.76 -11.06
CA SER A 109 6.03 -13.08 -10.44
C SER A 109 4.88 -13.24 -9.46
N LEU A 110 3.84 -13.96 -9.88
CA LEU A 110 2.72 -14.31 -8.99
C LEU A 110 3.20 -15.07 -7.74
N ARG A 111 4.24 -15.88 -7.87
CA ARG A 111 4.85 -16.56 -6.73
C ARG A 111 5.47 -15.56 -5.75
N ALA A 112 6.19 -14.57 -6.24
CA ALA A 112 6.77 -13.53 -5.39
C ALA A 112 5.68 -12.68 -4.72
N MET A 113 4.60 -12.36 -5.43
CA MET A 113 3.46 -11.64 -4.88
C MET A 113 2.78 -12.44 -3.76
N ARG A 114 2.55 -13.73 -3.94
CA ARG A 114 1.99 -14.59 -2.89
C ARG A 114 2.91 -14.66 -1.67
N ALA A 115 4.21 -14.88 -1.88
CA ALA A 115 5.18 -14.92 -0.79
C ALA A 115 5.25 -13.59 -0.03
N TYR A 116 5.13 -12.45 -0.73
CA TYR A 116 5.04 -11.13 -0.11
C TYR A 116 3.77 -11.02 0.74
N PHE A 117 2.61 -11.39 0.19
CA PHE A 117 1.35 -11.37 0.92
C PHE A 117 1.41 -12.25 2.17
N GLU A 118 1.82 -13.50 2.05
CA GLU A 118 1.95 -14.45 3.17
C GLU A 118 2.90 -13.95 4.27
N ARG A 119 3.91 -13.18 3.89
CA ARG A 119 4.88 -12.62 4.84
C ARG A 119 4.36 -11.40 5.57
N TYR A 120 3.71 -10.48 4.88
CA TYR A 120 3.41 -9.15 5.41
C TYR A 120 1.95 -8.94 5.81
N TYR A 121 1.00 -9.69 5.22
CA TYR A 121 -0.42 -9.60 5.54
C TYR A 121 -0.78 -10.62 6.63
N VAL A 122 -0.21 -10.43 7.79
CA VAL A 122 -0.42 -11.26 8.98
C VAL A 122 -0.96 -10.42 10.12
N PRO A 123 -1.80 -10.96 11.01
CA PRO A 123 -2.44 -10.19 12.08
C PRO A 123 -1.47 -9.34 12.92
N GLY A 124 -0.27 -9.85 13.19
CA GLY A 124 0.76 -9.11 13.94
C GLY A 124 1.33 -7.88 13.22
N ASN A 125 1.09 -7.73 11.92
CA ASN A 125 1.56 -6.63 11.07
C ASN A 125 0.40 -5.82 10.46
N MET A 126 -0.82 -5.99 10.95
CA MET A 126 -2.01 -5.31 10.44
C MET A 126 -2.71 -4.55 11.56
N ALA A 127 -3.36 -3.46 11.22
CA ALA A 127 -4.20 -2.69 12.12
C ALA A 127 -5.58 -2.51 11.48
N LEU A 128 -6.62 -2.76 12.26
CA LEU A 128 -8.00 -2.43 11.93
C LEU A 128 -8.39 -1.14 12.65
N VAL A 129 -8.80 -0.14 11.89
CA VAL A 129 -9.25 1.14 12.43
C VAL A 129 -10.70 1.38 12.03
N LEU A 130 -11.58 1.50 12.99
CA LEU A 130 -12.98 1.85 12.81
C LEU A 130 -13.25 3.19 13.50
N ALA A 131 -13.84 4.13 12.79
CA ALA A 131 -14.19 5.44 13.31
C ALA A 131 -15.59 5.85 12.84
N GLY A 132 -16.43 6.35 13.74
CA GLY A 132 -17.79 6.77 13.43
C GLY A 132 -18.77 6.51 14.57
N ASP A 133 -20.04 6.38 14.21
CA ASP A 133 -21.13 6.07 15.15
C ASP A 133 -21.11 4.58 15.52
N LEU A 134 -20.20 4.21 16.44
CA LEU A 134 -20.09 2.84 16.94
C LEU A 134 -19.73 2.84 18.44
N ASP A 135 -20.29 1.88 19.15
CA ASP A 135 -19.94 1.60 20.56
C ASP A 135 -18.82 0.56 20.58
N PRO A 136 -17.63 0.89 21.09
CA PRO A 136 -16.52 -0.05 21.18
C PRO A 136 -16.85 -1.34 21.94
N ALA A 137 -17.69 -1.27 22.96
CA ALA A 137 -18.09 -2.43 23.76
C ALA A 137 -18.91 -3.44 22.95
N GLN A 138 -19.67 -2.95 21.98
CA GLN A 138 -20.45 -3.78 21.05
C GLN A 138 -19.65 -4.20 19.82
N ALA A 139 -18.75 -3.35 19.35
CA ALA A 139 -17.95 -3.63 18.17
C ALA A 139 -16.87 -4.68 18.44
N TRP A 140 -16.23 -4.64 19.60
CA TRP A 140 -15.13 -5.53 19.92
C TRP A 140 -15.44 -7.02 19.81
N PRO A 141 -16.52 -7.56 20.41
CA PRO A 141 -16.86 -8.97 20.25
C PRO A 141 -17.09 -9.40 18.80
N ARG A 142 -17.62 -8.50 17.95
CA ARG A 142 -17.84 -8.75 16.51
C ARG A 142 -16.53 -8.82 15.75
N ILE A 143 -15.59 -7.91 16.05
CA ILE A 143 -14.25 -7.92 15.47
C ILE A 143 -13.54 -9.23 15.87
N GLU A 144 -13.62 -9.61 17.13
CA GLU A 144 -13.00 -10.84 17.63
C GLU A 144 -13.60 -12.10 17.01
N ALA A 145 -14.90 -12.12 16.75
CA ALA A 145 -15.55 -13.23 16.06
C ALA A 145 -15.01 -13.45 14.64
N GLU A 146 -14.72 -12.38 13.90
CA GLU A 146 -14.26 -12.47 12.51
C GLU A 146 -12.74 -12.60 12.40
N PHE A 147 -11.98 -11.90 13.23
CA PHE A 147 -10.51 -11.82 13.12
C PHE A 147 -9.76 -12.61 14.19
N GLY A 148 -10.37 -12.91 15.32
CA GLY A 148 -9.69 -13.52 16.48
C GLY A 148 -9.15 -14.94 16.22
N ALA A 149 -9.72 -15.67 15.28
CA ALA A 149 -9.25 -16.99 14.89
C ALA A 149 -8.04 -16.98 13.92
N TRP A 150 -7.61 -15.81 13.45
CA TRP A 150 -6.44 -15.74 12.58
C TRP A 150 -5.18 -16.10 13.36
N LYS A 151 -4.40 -17.01 12.79
CA LYS A 151 -3.09 -17.32 13.38
C LYS A 151 -2.17 -16.13 13.18
N PRO A 152 -1.45 -15.72 14.23
CA PRO A 152 -0.54 -14.59 14.17
C PRO A 152 0.59 -14.87 13.22
N GLY A 153 0.81 -15.10 12.18
CA GLY A 153 1.95 -15.36 11.30
C GLY A 153 3.32 -15.13 11.96
N ALA A 154 4.38 -15.38 11.24
CA ALA A 154 5.70 -14.96 11.68
C ALA A 154 5.77 -13.42 11.66
N ASP A 155 6.39 -12.83 12.69
CA ASP A 155 6.67 -11.39 12.68
C ASP A 155 7.53 -11.06 11.44
N PRO A 156 7.04 -10.23 10.52
CA PRO A 156 7.76 -9.91 9.30
C PRO A 156 9.00 -9.05 9.52
N SER A 157 9.32 -8.65 10.75
CA SER A 157 10.47 -7.84 11.16
C SER A 157 11.11 -7.08 10.01
N PRO A 158 10.70 -5.85 9.73
CA PRO A 158 11.23 -5.12 8.59
C PRO A 158 12.74 -4.97 8.75
N PRO A 159 13.52 -5.13 7.69
CA PRO A 159 14.95 -4.89 7.77
C PRO A 159 15.19 -3.45 8.24
N GLN A 160 16.01 -3.29 9.26
CA GLN A 160 16.36 -1.97 9.76
C GLN A 160 17.41 -1.35 8.84
N PHE A 161 17.05 -0.25 8.22
CA PHE A 161 17.98 0.56 7.42
C PHE A 161 18.46 1.73 8.27
N GLY A 162 19.78 1.82 8.48
CA GLY A 162 20.39 3.00 9.10
C GLY A 162 20.29 4.21 8.16
N ILE A 163 20.05 5.38 8.73
CA ILE A 163 20.20 6.65 8.01
C ILE A 163 21.57 7.20 8.38
N GLU A 164 22.55 7.00 7.49
CA GLU A 164 23.91 7.48 7.72
C GLU A 164 23.98 9.01 7.53
N PRO A 165 24.65 9.75 8.42
CA PRO A 165 24.89 11.17 8.21
C PRO A 165 25.61 11.43 6.90
N PHE A 166 25.36 12.57 6.29
CA PHE A 166 26.15 12.97 5.12
C PHE A 166 27.59 13.26 5.54
N ALA A 167 28.53 12.60 4.87
CA ALA A 167 29.95 12.87 5.07
C ALA A 167 30.39 14.25 4.51
N SER A 168 29.61 14.78 3.55
CA SER A 168 29.79 16.08 2.92
C SER A 168 28.52 16.51 2.19
N ASP A 169 28.48 17.75 1.75
CA ASP A 169 27.38 18.24 0.90
C ASP A 169 27.21 17.35 -0.33
N GLN A 170 25.97 16.90 -0.55
CA GLN A 170 25.59 16.11 -1.71
C GLN A 170 24.83 16.98 -2.71
N ARG A 171 25.14 16.86 -3.99
CA ARG A 171 24.42 17.55 -5.06
C ARG A 171 23.90 16.57 -6.07
N VAL A 172 22.57 16.45 -6.12
CA VAL A 172 21.86 15.65 -7.12
C VAL A 172 21.26 16.58 -8.17
N ARG A 173 21.36 16.21 -9.44
CA ARG A 173 20.73 16.91 -10.55
C ARG A 173 19.74 15.98 -11.24
N ALA A 174 18.50 16.39 -11.30
CA ALA A 174 17.46 15.76 -12.10
C ALA A 174 17.07 16.69 -13.26
N ARG A 175 16.74 16.11 -14.41
CA ARG A 175 16.19 16.90 -15.53
C ARG A 175 14.67 16.96 -15.37
N ALA A 176 14.14 18.16 -15.35
CA ALA A 176 12.72 18.41 -15.39
C ALA A 176 12.46 19.61 -16.32
N THR A 177 11.52 19.48 -17.22
CA THR A 177 11.08 20.58 -18.09
C THR A 177 9.58 20.79 -17.86
N PRO A 178 9.10 22.04 -17.85
CA PRO A 178 9.81 23.30 -18.06
C PRO A 178 10.33 23.98 -16.77
N ILE A 179 10.35 23.28 -15.64
CA ILE A 179 10.55 23.87 -14.31
C ILE A 179 12.03 23.80 -13.88
N ARG A 180 12.53 24.88 -13.23
CA ARG A 180 13.79 24.86 -12.48
C ARG A 180 13.47 25.00 -11.00
N VAL A 181 13.77 23.96 -10.24
CA VAL A 181 13.53 23.90 -8.79
C VAL A 181 14.80 23.48 -8.06
N GLY A 182 15.06 24.07 -6.91
CA GLY A 182 16.07 23.64 -5.97
C GLY A 182 15.41 23.22 -4.65
N ALA A 183 15.88 22.15 -4.04
CA ALA A 183 15.47 21.72 -2.71
C ALA A 183 16.71 21.47 -1.86
N ILE A 184 16.60 21.73 -0.56
CA ILE A 184 17.68 21.49 0.43
C ILE A 184 17.10 20.58 1.49
N ALA A 185 17.83 19.49 1.80
CA ALA A 185 17.50 18.59 2.89
C ALA A 185 18.64 18.57 3.90
N TYR A 186 18.29 18.47 5.16
CA TYR A 186 19.23 18.28 6.28
C TYR A 186 18.88 16.96 6.97
N ARG A 187 19.91 16.30 7.51
CA ARG A 187 19.78 15.12 8.38
C ARG A 187 20.39 15.39 9.73
#